data_41c13e7e934f058a1fcaad679d473a6f
#
_entry.id   41c13e7e934f058a1fcaad679d473a6f
#
_cell.length_a   1.000
_cell.length_b   1.000
_cell.length_c   1.000
_cell.angle_alpha   90.00
_cell.angle_beta   90.00
_cell.angle_gamma   90.00
#
_symmetry.space_group_name_H-M   'P 1'
#
loop_
_entity.id
_entity.type
_entity.pdbx_description
1 polymer ?
#
loop_
_entity_poly.entity_id
_entity_poly.type
_entity_poly.pdbx_seq_one_letter_code
_entity_poly.pdbx_strand_id
1 'polypeptide(L)'
;MSIDFGTDIYEEPIVAKTFLSEDAQEGSLRPKTLREYIGQEKAKGNLAVFIEAAKRRNESLDHVLLHGPPGLGKTTLAGIIAAEMGVNIRITSGPAIEKAGDLAALLTNLSENDILFVDEIHRLNRAVEEILYPAMEDYAIDIIIGKGPSANSIRLDLPHFTLIGATTRAGQLSAPLRDRFGVTLRLELYTPEELAKIVTRSAGILNVSIAPEGAMEIARRSRGTPRIANRMLRRVRDFAEVRADGVITREVADEALRALETVSYTHLTL
;
A
#
# COMPACT_ATOMS: atom_id res chain seq x y z
N MET A 1 27.39 4.54 -49.23
CA MET A 1 26.15 3.82 -48.96
C MET A 1 26.03 3.71 -47.43
N SER A 2 25.44 4.72 -46.82
CA SER A 2 25.33 4.86 -45.36
C SER A 2 24.00 4.24 -44.96
N ILE A 3 24.04 3.31 -44.05
CA ILE A 3 22.84 2.68 -43.45
C ILE A 3 22.47 3.51 -42.24
N ASP A 4 21.30 4.11 -42.35
CA ASP A 4 20.66 4.90 -41.30
C ASP A 4 19.98 3.95 -40.30
N PHE A 5 20.41 3.95 -39.03
CA PHE A 5 19.73 3.22 -37.95
C PHE A 5 18.66 4.11 -37.38
N GLY A 6 17.42 3.76 -37.72
CA GLY A 6 16.23 4.41 -37.18
C GLY A 6 16.22 4.41 -35.66
N THR A 7 15.95 5.56 -35.10
CA THR A 7 15.66 5.82 -33.68
C THR A 7 14.44 5.03 -33.26
N ASP A 8 14.62 4.04 -32.39
CA ASP A 8 13.54 3.38 -31.67
C ASP A 8 12.81 4.40 -30.78
N ILE A 9 11.60 4.69 -31.17
CA ILE A 9 10.64 5.48 -30.37
C ILE A 9 10.16 4.57 -29.25
N TYR A 10 10.66 4.82 -28.04
CA TYR A 10 10.06 4.23 -26.83
C TYR A 10 8.64 4.79 -26.69
N GLU A 11 7.64 4.02 -27.06
CA GLU A 11 6.26 4.30 -26.71
C GLU A 11 6.08 4.13 -25.18
N GLU A 12 5.98 5.24 -24.47
CA GLU A 12 5.55 5.25 -23.08
C GLU A 12 4.12 4.71 -23.00
N PRO A 13 3.80 3.77 -22.09
CA PRO A 13 2.48 3.21 -21.97
C PRO A 13 1.47 4.30 -21.54
N ILE A 14 0.44 4.48 -22.36
CA ILE A 14 -0.61 5.50 -22.23
C ILE A 14 -1.43 5.38 -20.92
N VAL A 15 -1.34 4.26 -20.21
CA VAL A 15 -2.07 3.97 -18.96
C VAL A 15 -1.49 4.70 -17.74
N ALA A 16 -0.28 5.26 -17.82
CA ALA A 16 0.39 5.87 -16.65
C ALA A 16 -0.08 7.28 -16.29
N LYS A 17 -0.72 8.03 -17.17
CA LYS A 17 -0.95 9.48 -16.95
C LYS A 17 -2.22 9.85 -16.18
N THR A 18 -3.23 9.01 -16.16
CA THR A 18 -4.51 9.33 -15.48
C THR A 18 -4.53 8.88 -14.01
N PHE A 19 -3.74 7.87 -13.65
CA PHE A 19 -3.58 7.43 -12.26
C PHE A 19 -2.66 8.34 -11.43
N LEU A 20 -1.76 9.09 -12.07
CA LEU A 20 -0.72 9.87 -11.39
C LEU A 20 -1.21 11.10 -10.64
N SER A 21 -2.36 11.70 -10.96
CA SER A 21 -2.81 12.93 -10.29
C SER A 21 -3.58 12.65 -8.97
N GLU A 22 -4.41 11.63 -8.92
CA GLU A 22 -5.12 11.26 -7.68
C GLU A 22 -4.20 10.53 -6.70
N ASP A 23 -3.35 9.61 -7.17
CA ASP A 23 -2.36 8.91 -6.35
C ASP A 23 -1.25 9.83 -5.83
N ALA A 24 -0.79 10.82 -6.59
CA ALA A 24 0.17 11.81 -6.12
C ALA A 24 -0.40 12.70 -5.02
N GLN A 25 -1.67 13.09 -5.11
CA GLN A 25 -2.36 13.84 -4.07
C GLN A 25 -2.71 12.99 -2.85
N GLU A 26 -3.01 11.69 -3.01
CA GLU A 26 -3.11 10.76 -1.87
C GLU A 26 -1.74 10.55 -1.20
N GLY A 27 -0.67 10.51 -1.97
CA GLY A 27 0.70 10.40 -1.46
C GLY A 27 1.07 11.51 -0.48
N SER A 28 0.60 12.74 -0.72
CA SER A 28 0.88 13.88 0.16
C SER A 28 0.22 13.76 1.55
N LEU A 29 -0.91 13.07 1.65
CA LEU A 29 -1.64 12.88 2.92
C LEU A 29 -1.15 11.68 3.73
N ARG A 30 -0.30 10.84 3.15
CA ARG A 30 0.19 9.64 3.85
C ARG A 30 1.20 10.00 4.95
N PRO A 31 1.08 9.44 6.16
CA PRO A 31 2.11 9.57 7.19
C PRO A 31 3.41 8.91 6.74
N LYS A 32 4.53 9.48 7.15
CA LYS A 32 5.87 9.00 6.78
C LYS A 32 6.57 8.23 7.89
N THR A 33 6.11 8.36 9.12
CA THR A 33 6.69 7.73 10.31
C THR A 33 5.64 7.00 11.14
N LEU A 34 6.06 6.05 11.97
CA LEU A 34 5.17 5.38 12.93
C LEU A 34 4.54 6.36 13.92
N ARG A 35 5.23 7.45 14.25
CA ARG A 35 4.71 8.50 15.15
C ARG A 35 3.54 9.26 14.53
N GLU A 36 3.57 9.51 13.22
CA GLU A 36 2.50 10.18 12.50
C GLU A 36 1.32 9.25 12.19
N TYR A 37 1.54 7.94 12.24
CA TYR A 37 0.54 6.95 11.92
C TYR A 37 -0.47 6.82 13.07
N ILE A 38 -1.68 7.33 12.85
CA ILE A 38 -2.76 7.37 13.84
C ILE A 38 -3.48 6.02 13.86
N GLY A 39 -3.82 5.53 15.06
CA GLY A 39 -4.53 4.28 15.27
C GLY A 39 -3.66 3.03 15.12
N GLN A 40 -4.30 1.86 15.09
CA GLN A 40 -3.64 0.55 14.98
C GLN A 40 -2.57 0.32 16.07
N GLU A 41 -2.82 0.77 17.30
CA GLU A 41 -1.80 0.87 18.37
C GLU A 41 -1.11 -0.47 18.66
N LYS A 42 -1.85 -1.59 18.59
CA LYS A 42 -1.27 -2.93 18.80
C LYS A 42 -0.28 -3.31 17.68
N ALA A 43 -0.68 -3.12 16.43
CA ALA A 43 0.16 -3.41 15.27
C ALA A 43 1.39 -2.50 15.26
N LYS A 44 1.22 -1.23 15.54
CA LYS A 44 2.26 -0.20 15.62
C LYS A 44 3.25 -0.48 16.73
N GLY A 45 2.78 -0.85 17.93
CA GLY A 45 3.63 -1.20 19.05
C GLY A 45 4.53 -2.41 18.77
N ASN A 46 3.97 -3.46 18.18
CA ASN A 46 4.75 -4.64 17.78
C ASN A 46 5.79 -4.29 16.71
N LEU A 47 5.40 -3.55 15.67
CA LEU A 47 6.32 -3.13 14.61
C LEU A 47 7.48 -2.29 15.14
N ALA A 48 7.22 -1.36 16.05
CA ALA A 48 8.28 -0.54 16.65
C ALA A 48 9.35 -1.39 17.32
N VAL A 49 8.95 -2.46 18.03
CA VAL A 49 9.89 -3.39 18.68
C VAL A 49 10.68 -4.18 17.63
N PHE A 50 10.03 -4.71 16.61
CA PHE A 50 10.69 -5.53 15.59
C PHE A 50 11.66 -4.71 14.75
N ILE A 51 11.27 -3.51 14.34
CA ILE A 51 12.12 -2.57 13.60
C ILE A 51 13.35 -2.20 14.42
N GLU A 52 13.17 -1.82 15.70
CA GLU A 52 14.28 -1.46 16.56
C GLU A 52 15.23 -2.64 16.78
N ALA A 53 14.72 -3.86 16.96
CA ALA A 53 15.52 -5.05 17.11
C ALA A 53 16.33 -5.37 15.85
N ALA A 54 15.72 -5.32 14.66
CA ALA A 54 16.39 -5.55 13.38
C ALA A 54 17.51 -4.50 13.15
N LYS A 55 17.23 -3.23 13.41
CA LYS A 55 18.23 -2.14 13.31
C LYS A 55 19.42 -2.34 14.24
N ARG A 56 19.20 -2.77 15.50
CA ARG A 56 20.29 -3.04 16.45
C ARG A 56 21.19 -4.18 16.01
N ARG A 57 20.64 -5.20 15.34
CA ARG A 57 21.40 -6.33 14.80
C ARG A 57 21.97 -6.07 13.42
N ASN A 58 21.58 -4.95 12.78
CA ASN A 58 21.91 -4.63 11.38
C ASN A 58 21.46 -5.73 10.41
N GLU A 59 20.26 -6.25 10.62
CA GLU A 59 19.62 -7.31 9.84
C GLU A 59 18.36 -6.80 9.13
N SER A 60 17.93 -7.52 8.09
CA SER A 60 16.61 -7.32 7.49
C SER A 60 15.51 -7.62 8.52
N LEU A 61 14.37 -6.96 8.37
CA LEU A 61 13.18 -7.30 9.16
C LEU A 61 12.63 -8.67 8.68
N ASP A 62 12.08 -9.44 9.59
CA ASP A 62 11.32 -10.64 9.23
C ASP A 62 10.23 -10.31 8.21
N HIS A 63 9.85 -11.28 7.37
CA HIS A 63 8.76 -11.10 6.43
C HIS A 63 7.43 -10.79 7.12
N VAL A 64 6.71 -9.78 6.63
CA VAL A 64 5.51 -9.22 7.27
C VAL A 64 4.28 -9.45 6.41
N LEU A 65 3.22 -10.02 6.98
CA LEU A 65 1.90 -10.11 6.37
C LEU A 65 0.96 -9.06 6.97
N LEU A 66 0.49 -8.13 6.15
CA LEU A 66 -0.52 -7.14 6.51
C LEU A 66 -1.88 -7.58 5.97
N HIS A 67 -2.85 -7.83 6.84
CA HIS A 67 -4.18 -8.24 6.39
C HIS A 67 -5.30 -7.42 7.04
N GLY A 68 -6.42 -7.31 6.35
CA GLY A 68 -7.59 -6.57 6.80
C GLY A 68 -8.35 -5.91 5.64
N PRO A 69 -9.51 -5.29 5.92
CA PRO A 69 -10.33 -4.59 4.93
C PRO A 69 -9.54 -3.63 4.02
N PRO A 70 -10.05 -3.30 2.82
CA PRO A 70 -9.39 -2.34 1.95
C PRO A 70 -9.42 -0.92 2.54
N GLY A 71 -8.43 -0.10 2.18
CA GLY A 71 -8.37 1.31 2.56
C GLY A 71 -7.91 1.61 3.98
N LEU A 72 -7.40 0.62 4.73
CA LEU A 72 -6.90 0.77 6.11
C LEU A 72 -5.43 1.21 6.21
N GLY A 73 -4.74 1.42 5.07
CA GLY A 73 -3.37 1.92 5.07
C GLY A 73 -2.28 0.84 5.04
N LYS A 74 -2.54 -0.37 4.53
CA LYS A 74 -1.52 -1.44 4.39
C LYS A 74 -0.29 -0.97 3.60
N THR A 75 -0.49 -0.38 2.43
CA THR A 75 0.58 0.19 1.60
C THR A 75 1.32 1.34 2.30
N THR A 76 0.57 2.18 3.03
CA THR A 76 1.16 3.26 3.83
C THR A 76 2.07 2.71 4.93
N LEU A 77 1.61 1.68 5.63
CA LEU A 77 2.38 1.06 6.70
C LEU A 77 3.66 0.39 6.17
N ALA A 78 3.59 -0.25 4.99
CA ALA A 78 4.79 -0.79 4.32
C ALA A 78 5.80 0.32 3.98
N GLY A 79 5.35 1.46 3.47
CA GLY A 79 6.21 2.62 3.23
C GLY A 79 6.83 3.19 4.51
N ILE A 80 6.08 3.21 5.61
CA ILE A 80 6.60 3.62 6.92
C ILE A 80 7.67 2.65 7.42
N ILE A 81 7.45 1.33 7.29
CA ILE A 81 8.46 0.32 7.68
C ILE A 81 9.76 0.56 6.92
N ALA A 82 9.69 0.80 5.61
CA ALA A 82 10.87 1.10 4.80
C ALA A 82 11.59 2.38 5.27
N ALA A 83 10.84 3.44 5.51
CA ALA A 83 11.38 4.71 6.00
C ALA A 83 12.03 4.56 7.39
N GLU A 84 11.39 3.84 8.31
CA GLU A 84 11.93 3.59 9.65
C GLU A 84 13.18 2.69 9.60
N MET A 85 13.23 1.68 8.71
CA MET A 85 14.40 0.85 8.47
C MET A 85 15.52 1.59 7.73
N GLY A 86 15.21 2.67 7.00
CA GLY A 86 16.17 3.43 6.19
C GLY A 86 16.56 2.70 4.90
N VAL A 87 15.68 1.88 4.33
CA VAL A 87 15.91 1.06 3.14
C VAL A 87 14.93 1.42 2.00
N ASN A 88 15.24 0.96 0.79
CA ASN A 88 14.34 1.17 -0.34
C ASN A 88 13.15 0.22 -0.29
N ILE A 89 12.05 0.63 -0.92
CA ILE A 89 10.86 -0.19 -1.10
C ILE A 89 10.52 -0.30 -2.58
N ARG A 90 10.34 -1.53 -3.07
CA ARG A 90 9.75 -1.82 -4.37
C ARG A 90 8.31 -2.24 -4.17
N ILE A 91 7.41 -1.59 -4.88
CA ILE A 91 5.96 -1.81 -4.77
C ILE A 91 5.46 -2.49 -6.02
N THR A 92 4.76 -3.61 -5.82
CA THR A 92 4.09 -4.35 -6.88
C THR A 92 2.77 -4.91 -6.36
N SER A 93 2.05 -5.67 -7.18
CA SER A 93 0.81 -6.35 -6.79
C SER A 93 0.81 -7.79 -7.28
N GLY A 94 0.07 -8.67 -6.60
CA GLY A 94 -0.09 -10.06 -7.04
C GLY A 94 -0.50 -10.20 -8.51
N PRO A 95 -1.53 -9.47 -8.98
CA PRO A 95 -1.91 -9.49 -10.40
C PRO A 95 -0.85 -9.00 -11.39
N ALA A 96 0.09 -8.16 -10.97
CA ALA A 96 1.16 -7.65 -11.83
C ALA A 96 2.32 -8.65 -12.00
N ILE A 97 2.36 -9.70 -11.18
CA ILE A 97 3.36 -10.77 -11.27
C ILE A 97 2.70 -11.98 -11.95
N GLU A 98 2.76 -12.00 -13.29
CA GLU A 98 2.08 -13.03 -14.06
C GLU A 98 2.89 -14.33 -14.17
N LYS A 99 4.21 -14.22 -14.19
CA LYS A 99 5.14 -15.32 -14.42
C LYS A 99 6.24 -15.38 -13.37
N ALA A 100 6.78 -16.56 -13.19
CA ALA A 100 7.95 -16.80 -12.35
C ALA A 100 9.13 -15.88 -12.67
N GLY A 101 9.37 -15.59 -13.97
CA GLY A 101 10.41 -14.67 -14.41
C GLY A 101 10.21 -13.22 -13.98
N ASP A 102 8.95 -12.76 -13.85
CA ASP A 102 8.66 -11.40 -13.39
C ASP A 102 9.07 -11.24 -11.92
N LEU A 103 8.75 -12.25 -11.09
CA LEU A 103 9.17 -12.26 -9.69
C LEU A 103 10.69 -12.36 -9.55
N ALA A 104 11.33 -13.26 -10.33
CA ALA A 104 12.79 -13.39 -10.34
C ALA A 104 13.48 -12.06 -10.68
N ALA A 105 12.99 -11.35 -11.70
CA ALA A 105 13.50 -10.04 -12.08
C ALA A 105 13.32 -8.98 -10.96
N LEU A 106 12.20 -9.01 -10.23
CA LEU A 106 12.00 -8.12 -9.10
C LEU A 106 12.99 -8.42 -7.96
N LEU A 107 13.17 -9.70 -7.61
CA LEU A 107 14.02 -10.14 -6.51
C LEU A 107 15.51 -9.90 -6.77
N THR A 108 15.99 -10.21 -7.97
CA THR A 108 17.41 -10.01 -8.36
C THR A 108 17.81 -8.54 -8.47
N ASN A 109 16.86 -7.63 -8.57
CA ASN A 109 17.08 -6.18 -8.58
C ASN A 109 16.94 -5.51 -7.20
N LEU A 110 16.77 -6.26 -6.11
CA LEU A 110 16.81 -5.73 -4.75
C LEU A 110 18.26 -5.54 -4.29
N SER A 111 18.46 -4.58 -3.40
CA SER A 111 19.69 -4.42 -2.65
C SER A 111 19.54 -5.05 -1.26
N GLU A 112 20.66 -5.16 -0.54
CA GLU A 112 20.66 -5.69 0.84
C GLU A 112 19.70 -4.92 1.74
N ASN A 113 18.86 -5.68 2.46
CA ASN A 113 17.82 -5.19 3.37
C ASN A 113 16.64 -4.42 2.70
N ASP A 114 16.58 -4.33 1.37
CA ASP A 114 15.46 -3.71 0.67
C ASP A 114 14.13 -4.41 0.98
N ILE A 115 13.05 -3.70 0.79
CA ILE A 115 11.69 -4.21 0.98
C ILE A 115 11.02 -4.45 -0.37
N LEU A 116 10.48 -5.65 -0.56
CA LEU A 116 9.51 -5.95 -1.62
C LEU A 116 8.10 -5.94 -1.04
N PHE A 117 7.27 -4.98 -1.47
CA PHE A 117 5.87 -4.92 -1.10
C PHE A 117 5.00 -5.50 -2.22
N VAL A 118 4.18 -6.50 -1.89
CA VAL A 118 3.24 -7.14 -2.82
C VAL A 118 1.82 -6.94 -2.32
N ASP A 119 1.06 -6.04 -2.97
CA ASP A 119 -0.35 -5.85 -2.66
C ASP A 119 -1.21 -6.98 -3.26
N GLU A 120 -2.32 -7.31 -2.62
CA GLU A 120 -3.20 -8.43 -2.99
C GLU A 120 -2.42 -9.74 -3.25
N ILE A 121 -1.48 -10.06 -2.37
CA ILE A 121 -0.56 -11.21 -2.50
C ILE A 121 -1.29 -12.56 -2.66
N HIS A 122 -2.53 -12.68 -2.16
CA HIS A 122 -3.39 -13.86 -2.35
C HIS A 122 -3.77 -14.12 -3.82
N ARG A 123 -3.47 -13.19 -4.73
CA ARG A 123 -3.72 -13.32 -6.17
C ARG A 123 -2.50 -13.80 -6.95
N LEU A 124 -1.41 -14.11 -6.30
CA LEU A 124 -0.28 -14.78 -6.93
C LEU A 124 -0.73 -16.16 -7.46
N ASN A 125 -0.26 -16.52 -8.63
CA ASN A 125 -0.48 -17.87 -9.14
C ASN A 125 0.51 -18.85 -8.48
N ARG A 126 0.18 -20.13 -8.51
CA ARG A 126 0.95 -21.16 -7.84
C ARG A 126 2.41 -21.24 -8.28
N ALA A 127 2.68 -21.05 -9.58
CA ALA A 127 4.05 -21.13 -10.10
C ALA A 127 4.92 -19.98 -9.58
N VAL A 128 4.34 -18.82 -9.31
CA VAL A 128 5.02 -17.67 -8.69
C VAL A 128 5.23 -17.93 -7.19
N GLU A 129 4.23 -18.49 -6.49
CA GLU A 129 4.38 -18.86 -5.08
C GLU A 129 5.51 -19.87 -4.86
N GLU A 130 5.65 -20.87 -5.75
CA GLU A 130 6.70 -21.91 -5.65
C GLU A 130 8.12 -21.33 -5.74
N ILE A 131 8.33 -20.23 -6.48
CA ILE A 131 9.61 -19.50 -6.49
C ILE A 131 9.77 -18.60 -5.26
N LEU A 132 8.67 -18.06 -4.73
CA LEU A 132 8.71 -17.19 -3.57
C LEU A 132 9.13 -17.95 -2.30
N TYR A 133 8.80 -19.23 -2.18
CA TYR A 133 9.15 -20.03 -1.00
C TYR A 133 10.65 -20.08 -0.72
N PRO A 134 11.51 -20.57 -1.63
CA PRO A 134 12.96 -20.59 -1.38
C PRO A 134 13.54 -19.16 -1.29
N ALA A 135 12.96 -18.19 -2.00
CA ALA A 135 13.38 -16.81 -1.89
C ALA A 135 13.18 -16.24 -0.47
N MET A 136 12.10 -16.63 0.22
CA MET A 136 11.82 -16.20 1.60
C MET A 136 12.63 -16.96 2.65
N GLU A 137 12.89 -18.25 2.44
CA GLU A 137 13.56 -19.11 3.43
C GLU A 137 15.09 -19.07 3.30
N ASP A 138 15.56 -19.24 2.05
CA ASP A 138 16.99 -19.45 1.75
C ASP A 138 17.64 -18.22 1.10
N TYR A 139 16.88 -17.17 0.80
CA TYR A 139 17.36 -16.04 -0.01
C TYR A 139 17.99 -16.50 -1.33
N ALA A 140 17.35 -17.43 -2.00
CA ALA A 140 17.78 -17.96 -3.28
C ALA A 140 16.60 -18.33 -4.15
N ILE A 141 16.80 -18.33 -5.47
CA ILE A 141 15.84 -18.81 -6.45
C ILE A 141 16.48 -19.82 -7.41
N ASP A 142 15.71 -20.82 -7.79
CA ASP A 142 16.12 -21.80 -8.77
C ASP A 142 15.52 -21.45 -10.14
N ILE A 143 16.39 -21.17 -11.13
CA ILE A 143 15.99 -20.85 -12.50
C ILE A 143 16.29 -22.03 -13.40
N ILE A 144 15.26 -22.52 -14.09
CA ILE A 144 15.42 -23.60 -15.07
C ILE A 144 15.77 -22.98 -16.43
N ILE A 145 16.96 -23.29 -16.94
CA ILE A 145 17.44 -22.85 -18.26
C ILE A 145 17.40 -24.03 -19.22
N GLY A 146 16.78 -23.84 -20.37
CA GLY A 146 16.61 -24.88 -21.39
C GLY A 146 15.23 -25.53 -21.35
N LYS A 147 15.03 -26.53 -22.21
CA LYS A 147 13.78 -27.29 -22.31
C LYS A 147 14.08 -28.79 -22.41
N GLY A 148 13.18 -29.61 -21.85
CA GLY A 148 13.26 -31.06 -21.93
C GLY A 148 14.34 -31.67 -21.01
N PRO A 149 14.84 -32.89 -21.31
CA PRO A 149 15.76 -33.62 -20.42
C PRO A 149 17.13 -32.98 -20.21
N SER A 150 17.51 -31.99 -21.06
CA SER A 150 18.75 -31.22 -20.94
C SER A 150 18.58 -29.88 -20.24
N ALA A 151 17.44 -29.63 -19.60
CA ALA A 151 17.25 -28.42 -18.81
C ALA A 151 18.13 -28.47 -17.56
N ASN A 152 18.87 -27.39 -17.32
CA ASN A 152 19.70 -27.24 -16.12
C ASN A 152 19.03 -26.26 -15.16
N SER A 153 19.05 -26.57 -13.87
CA SER A 153 18.67 -25.63 -12.82
C SER A 153 19.91 -24.85 -12.37
N ILE A 154 19.79 -23.54 -12.34
CA ILE A 154 20.81 -22.66 -11.77
C ILE A 154 20.21 -22.01 -10.54
N ARG A 155 20.87 -22.17 -9.40
CA ARG A 155 20.54 -21.47 -8.16
C ARG A 155 21.20 -20.10 -8.17
N LEU A 156 20.41 -19.06 -7.97
CA LEU A 156 20.87 -17.68 -7.80
C LEU A 156 20.64 -17.25 -6.36
N ASP A 157 21.70 -16.81 -5.72
CA ASP A 157 21.60 -16.20 -4.40
C ASP A 157 21.01 -14.78 -4.51
N LEU A 158 20.18 -14.42 -3.56
CA LEU A 158 19.53 -13.12 -3.47
C LEU A 158 20.11 -12.35 -2.27
N PRO A 159 20.15 -11.02 -2.31
CA PRO A 159 20.42 -10.24 -1.10
C PRO A 159 19.34 -10.52 -0.05
N HIS A 160 19.69 -10.38 1.24
CA HIS A 160 18.67 -10.43 2.29
C HIS A 160 17.67 -9.30 2.08
N PHE A 161 16.41 -9.63 2.09
CA PHE A 161 15.32 -8.67 1.85
C PHE A 161 14.14 -8.97 2.77
N THR A 162 13.28 -7.99 2.94
CA THR A 162 12.00 -8.17 3.63
C THR A 162 10.85 -8.22 2.62
N LEU A 163 10.08 -9.31 2.61
CA LEU A 163 8.81 -9.35 1.91
C LEU A 163 7.71 -8.79 2.81
N ILE A 164 6.99 -7.77 2.34
CA ILE A 164 5.75 -7.32 2.96
C ILE A 164 4.59 -7.69 2.05
N GLY A 165 3.84 -8.72 2.42
CA GLY A 165 2.61 -9.11 1.74
C GLY A 165 1.41 -8.36 2.30
N ALA A 166 0.54 -7.84 1.43
CA ALA A 166 -0.73 -7.26 1.83
C ALA A 166 -1.90 -8.03 1.22
N THR A 167 -2.95 -8.25 2.00
CA THR A 167 -4.15 -8.94 1.51
C THR A 167 -5.42 -8.44 2.19
N THR A 168 -6.51 -8.39 1.43
CA THR A 168 -7.85 -8.19 1.96
C THR A 168 -8.51 -9.52 2.34
N ARG A 169 -7.95 -10.66 1.90
CA ARG A 169 -8.53 -12.00 2.01
C ARG A 169 -7.51 -13.01 2.55
N ALA A 170 -7.14 -12.87 3.82
CA ALA A 170 -6.13 -13.72 4.45
C ALA A 170 -6.44 -15.23 4.35
N GLY A 171 -7.72 -15.61 4.34
CA GLY A 171 -8.14 -17.01 4.18
C GLY A 171 -7.94 -17.60 2.78
N GLN A 172 -7.63 -16.78 1.76
CA GLN A 172 -7.31 -17.22 0.41
C GLN A 172 -5.81 -17.41 0.18
N LEU A 173 -4.97 -17.00 1.14
CA LEU A 173 -3.54 -17.23 1.07
C LEU A 173 -3.26 -18.72 1.32
N SER A 174 -2.39 -19.32 0.51
CA SER A 174 -1.96 -20.71 0.73
C SER A 174 -1.30 -20.87 2.10
N ALA A 175 -1.53 -21.99 2.77
CA ALA A 175 -0.92 -22.25 4.07
C ALA A 175 0.62 -22.20 4.00
N PRO A 176 1.30 -22.81 2.99
CA PRO A 176 2.74 -22.72 2.87
C PRO A 176 3.28 -21.29 2.77
N LEU A 177 2.58 -20.41 2.04
CA LEU A 177 3.00 -19.00 1.93
C LEU A 177 2.77 -18.26 3.24
N ARG A 178 1.62 -18.47 3.87
CA ARG A 178 1.28 -17.79 5.14
C ARG A 178 2.25 -18.14 6.25
N ASP A 179 2.66 -19.40 6.35
CA ASP A 179 3.51 -19.91 7.44
C ASP A 179 4.96 -19.39 7.34
N ARG A 180 5.35 -18.81 6.19
CA ARG A 180 6.65 -18.18 5.98
C ARG A 180 6.71 -16.71 6.41
N PHE A 181 5.60 -16.12 6.79
CA PHE A 181 5.60 -14.78 7.38
C PHE A 181 5.86 -14.87 8.89
N GLY A 182 7.03 -14.36 9.32
CA GLY A 182 7.39 -14.30 10.74
C GLY A 182 6.51 -13.34 11.53
N VAL A 183 5.98 -12.29 10.86
CA VAL A 183 5.14 -11.27 11.49
C VAL A 183 3.80 -11.19 10.74
N THR A 184 2.70 -11.42 11.43
CA THR A 184 1.35 -11.25 10.88
C THR A 184 0.61 -10.17 11.65
N LEU A 185 0.16 -9.12 10.94
CA LEU A 185 -0.54 -7.98 11.52
C LEU A 185 -1.91 -7.81 10.90
N ARG A 186 -2.93 -7.88 11.75
CA ARG A 186 -4.30 -7.57 11.37
C ARG A 186 -4.56 -6.08 11.57
N LEU A 187 -4.97 -5.40 10.51
CA LEU A 187 -5.46 -4.03 10.57
C LEU A 187 -6.97 -4.04 10.78
N GLU A 188 -7.43 -3.23 11.71
CA GLU A 188 -8.83 -3.14 12.10
C GLU A 188 -9.46 -1.83 11.58
N LEU A 189 -10.79 -1.78 11.55
CA LEU A 189 -11.48 -0.54 11.23
C LEU A 189 -11.18 0.50 12.30
N TYR A 190 -11.01 1.74 11.86
CA TYR A 190 -10.72 2.87 12.73
C TYR A 190 -11.98 3.34 13.46
N THR A 191 -11.83 3.81 14.68
CA THR A 191 -12.90 4.48 15.41
C THR A 191 -13.18 5.86 14.80
N PRO A 192 -14.38 6.44 15.04
CA PRO A 192 -14.67 7.82 14.60
C PRO A 192 -13.66 8.85 15.16
N GLU A 193 -13.19 8.64 16.40
CA GLU A 193 -12.23 9.53 17.05
C GLU A 193 -10.84 9.47 16.38
N GLU A 194 -10.38 8.29 16.00
CA GLU A 194 -9.14 8.11 15.25
C GLU A 194 -9.26 8.73 13.85
N LEU A 195 -10.39 8.50 13.17
CA LEU A 195 -10.65 9.09 11.85
C LEU A 195 -10.75 10.61 11.92
N ALA A 196 -11.36 11.19 12.95
CA ALA A 196 -11.42 12.64 13.12
C ALA A 196 -10.01 13.24 13.25
N LYS A 197 -9.09 12.59 13.97
CA LYS A 197 -7.68 12.98 14.03
C LYS A 197 -7.00 12.90 12.65
N ILE A 198 -7.26 11.85 11.88
CA ILE A 198 -6.75 11.70 10.51
C ILE A 198 -7.28 12.81 9.61
N VAL A 199 -8.58 13.10 9.66
CA VAL A 199 -9.23 14.18 8.89
C VAL A 199 -8.64 15.54 9.24
N THR A 200 -8.48 15.86 10.54
CA THR A 200 -7.89 17.11 11.00
C THR A 200 -6.44 17.26 10.50
N ARG A 201 -5.63 16.21 10.63
CA ARG A 201 -4.26 16.20 10.10
C ARG A 201 -4.25 16.43 8.57
N SER A 202 -5.11 15.73 7.85
CA SER A 202 -5.20 15.84 6.39
C SER A 202 -5.70 17.22 5.95
N ALA A 203 -6.63 17.84 6.68
CA ALA A 203 -7.09 19.21 6.45
C ALA A 203 -5.94 20.21 6.60
N GLY A 204 -5.11 20.05 7.64
CA GLY A 204 -3.90 20.88 7.81
C GLY A 204 -2.92 20.78 6.65
N ILE A 205 -2.69 19.56 6.10
CA ILE A 205 -1.82 19.37 4.93
C ILE A 205 -2.43 20.01 3.66
N LEU A 206 -3.76 19.98 3.54
CA LEU A 206 -4.50 20.59 2.43
C LEU A 206 -4.71 22.11 2.61
N ASN A 207 -4.23 22.70 3.71
CA ASN A 207 -4.45 24.11 4.07
C ASN A 207 -5.94 24.50 4.14
N VAL A 208 -6.77 23.60 4.69
CA VAL A 208 -8.21 23.82 4.86
C VAL A 208 -8.53 23.96 6.35
N SER A 209 -9.26 25.02 6.70
CA SER A 209 -9.75 25.22 8.06
C SER A 209 -10.92 24.26 8.34
N ILE A 210 -10.83 23.49 9.43
CA ILE A 210 -11.87 22.55 9.83
C ILE A 210 -12.14 22.65 11.33
N ALA A 211 -13.42 22.73 11.71
CA ALA A 211 -13.83 22.64 13.09
C ALA A 211 -13.83 21.19 13.58
N PRO A 212 -13.58 20.91 14.87
CA PRO A 212 -13.58 19.56 15.43
C PRO A 212 -14.87 18.78 15.13
N GLU A 213 -16.01 19.46 15.17
CA GLU A 213 -17.33 18.88 14.89
C GLU A 213 -17.48 18.53 13.41
N GLY A 214 -16.92 19.32 12.50
CA GLY A 214 -16.87 19.04 11.06
C GLY A 214 -15.99 17.82 10.76
N ALA A 215 -14.85 17.70 11.41
CA ALA A 215 -13.97 16.54 11.29
C ALA A 215 -14.67 15.26 11.81
N MET A 216 -15.38 15.36 12.93
CA MET A 216 -16.14 14.23 13.49
C MET A 216 -17.30 13.82 12.60
N GLU A 217 -17.99 14.75 11.93
CA GLU A 217 -19.08 14.45 11.00
C GLU A 217 -18.58 13.66 9.78
N ILE A 218 -17.43 14.06 9.21
CA ILE A 218 -16.77 13.31 8.12
C ILE A 218 -16.36 11.92 8.62
N ALA A 219 -15.76 11.84 9.81
CA ALA A 219 -15.27 10.61 10.40
C ALA A 219 -16.38 9.56 10.57
N ARG A 220 -17.53 9.96 11.13
CA ARG A 220 -18.68 9.06 11.36
C ARG A 220 -19.23 8.44 10.09
N ARG A 221 -19.20 9.17 8.96
CA ARG A 221 -19.68 8.68 7.67
C ARG A 221 -18.63 7.89 6.88
N SER A 222 -17.39 7.84 7.36
CA SER A 222 -16.27 7.20 6.66
C SER A 222 -16.17 5.68 6.86
N ARG A 223 -17.13 5.07 7.55
CA ARG A 223 -17.23 3.61 7.76
C ARG A 223 -15.93 2.95 8.23
N GLY A 224 -15.21 3.60 9.15
CA GLY A 224 -13.97 3.07 9.71
C GLY A 224 -12.76 3.09 8.78
N THR A 225 -12.80 3.83 7.66
CA THR A 225 -11.79 3.72 6.60
C THR A 225 -11.10 5.05 6.30
N PRO A 226 -9.79 5.20 6.55
CA PRO A 226 -9.03 6.43 6.27
C PRO A 226 -9.10 6.90 4.82
N ARG A 227 -9.07 5.97 3.86
CA ARG A 227 -9.20 6.30 2.43
C ARG A 227 -10.53 6.98 2.12
N ILE A 228 -11.63 6.48 2.70
CA ILE A 228 -12.95 7.09 2.53
C ILE A 228 -12.98 8.45 3.22
N ALA A 229 -12.45 8.58 4.44
CA ALA A 229 -12.38 9.84 5.18
C ALA A 229 -11.65 10.93 4.40
N ASN A 230 -10.48 10.64 3.84
CA ASN A 230 -9.72 11.59 3.04
C ASN A 230 -10.43 11.95 1.73
N ARG A 231 -11.11 11.00 1.09
CA ARG A 231 -11.93 11.27 -0.10
C ARG A 231 -13.10 12.20 0.22
N MET A 232 -13.80 11.94 1.33
CA MET A 232 -14.90 12.80 1.80
C MET A 232 -14.41 14.20 2.17
N LEU A 233 -13.27 14.30 2.89
CA LEU A 233 -12.67 15.60 3.23
C LEU A 233 -12.44 16.47 2.00
N ARG A 234 -11.89 15.92 0.91
CA ARG A 234 -11.67 16.68 -0.33
C ARG A 234 -12.99 17.20 -0.92
N ARG A 235 -14.03 16.38 -0.94
CA ARG A 235 -15.34 16.81 -1.46
C ARG A 235 -16.01 17.86 -0.58
N VAL A 236 -15.91 17.69 0.74
CA VAL A 236 -16.42 18.70 1.70
C VAL A 236 -15.63 20.00 1.59
N ARG A 237 -14.32 19.94 1.36
CA ARG A 237 -13.50 21.12 1.07
C ARG A 237 -14.02 21.89 -0.15
N ASP A 238 -14.20 21.19 -1.28
CA ASP A 238 -14.71 21.81 -2.52
C ASP A 238 -16.06 22.50 -2.27
N PHE A 239 -16.90 21.91 -1.40
CA PHE A 239 -18.18 22.50 -0.99
C PHE A 239 -17.98 23.75 -0.11
N ALA A 240 -17.07 23.69 0.87
CA ALA A 240 -16.76 24.79 1.76
C ALA A 240 -16.20 26.01 0.99
N GLU A 241 -15.33 25.78 0.00
CA GLU A 241 -14.75 26.82 -0.85
C GLU A 241 -15.78 27.54 -1.72
N VAL A 242 -16.82 26.82 -2.20
CA VAL A 242 -17.79 27.37 -3.17
C VAL A 242 -19.05 27.91 -2.49
N ARG A 243 -19.50 27.30 -1.39
CA ARG A 243 -20.79 27.60 -0.75
C ARG A 243 -20.70 28.13 0.68
N ALA A 244 -19.50 28.18 1.25
CA ALA A 244 -19.25 28.69 2.58
C ALA A 244 -17.97 29.56 2.57
N ASP A 245 -17.55 30.04 3.75
CA ASP A 245 -16.37 30.91 3.91
C ASP A 245 -15.03 30.14 3.92
N GLY A 246 -14.97 28.96 3.29
CA GLY A 246 -13.77 28.10 3.25
C GLY A 246 -13.49 27.34 4.54
N VAL A 247 -14.39 27.42 5.54
CA VAL A 247 -14.27 26.69 6.81
C VAL A 247 -15.23 25.50 6.84
N ILE A 248 -14.70 24.33 7.14
CA ILE A 248 -15.54 23.14 7.30
C ILE A 248 -16.09 23.09 8.71
N THR A 249 -17.32 23.60 8.89
CA THR A 249 -18.11 23.41 10.10
C THR A 249 -18.88 22.09 10.05
N ARG A 250 -19.59 21.74 11.13
CA ARG A 250 -20.48 20.58 11.14
C ARG A 250 -21.58 20.69 10.10
N GLU A 251 -22.19 21.85 9.98
CA GLU A 251 -23.31 22.16 9.07
C GLU A 251 -22.86 22.02 7.62
N VAL A 252 -21.69 22.60 7.27
CA VAL A 252 -21.10 22.50 5.93
C VAL A 252 -20.75 21.03 5.59
N ALA A 253 -20.18 20.30 6.54
CA ALA A 253 -19.87 18.90 6.35
C ALA A 253 -21.15 18.05 6.14
N ASP A 254 -22.19 18.26 6.96
CA ASP A 254 -23.47 17.55 6.85
C ASP A 254 -24.17 17.84 5.52
N GLU A 255 -24.26 19.11 5.12
CA GLU A 255 -24.86 19.51 3.85
C GLU A 255 -24.13 18.88 2.64
N ALA A 256 -22.79 19.01 2.61
CA ALA A 256 -21.98 18.45 1.54
C ALA A 256 -22.13 16.93 1.43
N LEU A 257 -22.09 16.23 2.56
CA LEU A 257 -22.19 14.76 2.59
C LEU A 257 -23.59 14.26 2.22
N ARG A 258 -24.66 14.99 2.61
CA ARG A 258 -26.02 14.68 2.15
C ARG A 258 -26.18 14.89 0.65
N ALA A 259 -25.62 15.95 0.09
CA ALA A 259 -25.63 16.16 -1.33
C ALA A 259 -24.92 15.05 -2.13
N LEU A 260 -23.80 14.54 -1.61
CA LEU A 260 -23.06 13.42 -2.20
C LEU A 260 -23.83 12.09 -2.12
N GLU A 261 -24.50 11.83 -1.00
CA GLU A 261 -25.35 10.62 -0.84
C GLU A 261 -26.54 10.65 -1.79
N THR A 262 -27.19 11.78 -1.97
CA THR A 262 -28.31 11.94 -2.92
C THR A 262 -27.88 11.66 -4.37
N VAL A 263 -26.69 12.09 -4.78
CA VAL A 263 -26.16 11.82 -6.12
C VAL A 263 -25.84 10.33 -6.31
N SER A 264 -25.39 9.61 -5.28
CA SER A 264 -25.10 8.19 -5.40
C SER A 264 -26.36 7.30 -5.52
N TYR A 265 -27.50 7.73 -4.97
CA TYR A 265 -28.77 7.01 -5.09
C TYR A 265 -29.48 7.23 -6.43
N THR A 266 -29.31 8.39 -7.06
CA THR A 266 -29.94 8.67 -8.36
C THR A 266 -29.30 7.90 -9.53
N HIS A 267 -28.06 7.44 -9.39
CA HIS A 267 -27.39 6.61 -10.40
C HIS A 267 -27.74 5.11 -10.33
N LEU A 268 -28.42 4.67 -9.27
CA LEU A 268 -28.84 3.26 -9.10
C LEU A 268 -30.30 3.00 -9.51
N THR A 269 -31.01 4.02 -9.98
CA THR A 269 -32.43 3.92 -10.36
C THR A 269 -32.73 4.18 -11.85
N LEU A 270 -31.75 3.96 -12.74
CA LEU A 270 -31.96 3.94 -14.20
C LEU A 270 -31.56 2.60 -14.79
#